data_91a289f09e17b7856b184fa2382c9a50
#
_entry.id   91a289f09e17b7856b184fa2382c9a50
#
_cell.length_a   1.000
_cell.length_b   1.000
_cell.length_c   1.000
_cell.angle_alpha   90.00
_cell.angle_beta   90.00
_cell.angle_gamma   90.00
#
_symmetry.space_group_name_H-M   'P 1'
#
loop_
_entity.id
_entity.type
_entity.pdbx_description
1 polymer ?
#
loop_
_entity_poly.entity_id
_entity_poly.type
_entity_poly.pdbx_seq_one_letter_code
_entity_poly.pdbx_strand_id
1 'polypeptide(L)'
;MTTRTWDDLPPTLRRRITDQLAATGPAEPVAGGFTPGVRVQMPQDNGRAAFVKAIPAGDPLAGMYRTEAAINRTLPPGPRPRLLAELDEHDWVVLAFEHIEGRHPDLAPGSPDLPLVLDAVAALHPPLTPNPYPNAPQFTGHPVVAQAADHHEAMRGDTLLHCDIRSDNLLIGDHGVHFVDWALAHRGAPWLDVALLVPQLILAGHTPENAEKHASQVPAYRDAPDNAITAFASSITTYWVQRAGQGVPELRRYRKRALRAGRAWEAYRRR
;
A
#
# COMPACT_ATOMS: atom_id res chain seq x y z
N MET A 1 12.47 -15.72 7.46
CA MET A 1 13.14 -14.45 7.85
C MET A 1 12.86 -14.25 9.32
N THR A 2 13.87 -13.99 10.14
CA THR A 2 13.68 -13.69 11.56
C THR A 2 13.04 -12.32 11.67
N THR A 3 11.89 -12.20 12.33
CA THR A 3 11.26 -10.92 12.63
C THR A 3 12.18 -10.18 13.60
N ARG A 4 12.55 -8.94 13.27
CA ARG A 4 13.37 -8.09 14.14
C ARG A 4 12.49 -7.47 15.23
N THR A 5 13.09 -7.28 16.39
CA THR A 5 12.45 -6.70 17.57
C THR A 5 13.02 -5.31 17.87
N TRP A 6 12.38 -4.58 18.75
CA TRP A 6 12.88 -3.29 19.24
C TRP A 6 14.29 -3.40 19.83
N ASP A 7 14.60 -4.53 20.46
CA ASP A 7 15.90 -4.75 21.11
C ASP A 7 17.06 -5.01 20.15
N ASP A 8 16.75 -5.30 18.88
CA ASP A 8 17.77 -5.41 17.82
C ASP A 8 18.34 -4.03 17.40
N LEU A 9 17.65 -2.93 17.75
CA LEU A 9 18.14 -1.58 17.52
C LEU A 9 19.26 -1.21 18.52
N PRO A 10 20.32 -0.49 18.09
CA PRO A 10 21.33 0.03 19.00
C PRO A 10 20.72 0.85 20.16
N PRO A 11 21.22 0.73 21.40
CA PRO A 11 20.67 1.47 22.54
C PRO A 11 20.67 3.00 22.35
N THR A 12 21.67 3.53 21.66
CA THR A 12 21.77 4.96 21.30
C THR A 12 20.63 5.38 20.37
N LEU A 13 20.33 4.55 19.37
CA LEU A 13 19.24 4.81 18.42
C LEU A 13 17.88 4.70 19.09
N ARG A 14 17.67 3.68 19.93
CA ARG A 14 16.42 3.54 20.72
C ARG A 14 16.17 4.78 21.57
N ARG A 15 17.18 5.27 22.29
CA ARG A 15 17.07 6.49 23.09
C ARG A 15 16.70 7.69 22.23
N ARG A 16 17.40 7.88 21.10
CA ARG A 16 17.12 8.98 20.18
C ARG A 16 15.68 8.96 19.65
N ILE A 17 15.17 7.78 19.29
CA ILE A 17 13.77 7.62 18.87
C ILE A 17 12.82 8.00 20.00
N THR A 18 13.05 7.47 21.21
CA THR A 18 12.26 7.76 22.40
C THR A 18 12.20 9.25 22.70
N ASP A 19 13.36 9.92 22.69
CA ASP A 19 13.46 11.37 22.98
C ASP A 19 12.76 12.20 21.88
N GLN A 20 12.98 11.87 20.59
CA GLN A 20 12.40 12.61 19.47
C GLN A 20 10.87 12.49 19.41
N LEU A 21 10.32 11.36 19.84
CA LEU A 21 8.88 11.12 19.88
C LEU A 21 8.23 11.54 21.21
N ALA A 22 9.01 12.01 22.19
CA ALA A 22 8.54 12.26 23.57
C ALA A 22 7.76 11.03 24.10
N ALA A 23 8.32 9.83 23.92
CA ALA A 23 7.67 8.59 24.29
C ALA A 23 7.66 8.41 25.81
N THR A 24 6.50 8.04 26.36
CA THR A 24 6.25 7.94 27.81
C THR A 24 6.14 6.51 28.32
N GLY A 25 6.19 5.51 27.40
CA GLY A 25 6.06 4.11 27.76
C GLY A 25 6.90 3.18 26.88
N PRO A 26 6.77 1.88 27.09
CA PRO A 26 7.53 0.88 26.35
C PRO A 26 7.14 0.85 24.86
N ALA A 27 8.07 0.35 24.04
CA ALA A 27 7.80 0.02 22.64
C ALA A 27 7.07 -1.33 22.55
N GLU A 28 5.80 -1.33 22.19
CA GLU A 28 4.98 -2.52 22.08
C GLU A 28 5.00 -3.07 20.64
N PRO A 29 5.30 -4.36 20.42
CA PRO A 29 5.32 -4.94 19.08
C PRO A 29 3.97 -4.87 18.38
N VAL A 30 3.98 -4.45 17.10
CA VAL A 30 2.80 -4.46 16.23
C VAL A 30 2.89 -5.64 15.27
N ALA A 31 1.86 -6.50 15.29
CA ALA A 31 1.77 -7.66 14.40
C ALA A 31 1.43 -7.26 12.96
N GLY A 32 1.73 -8.13 12.00
CA GLY A 32 1.37 -7.97 10.59
C GLY A 32 2.53 -7.54 9.68
N GLY A 33 2.21 -7.29 8.39
CA GLY A 33 3.16 -6.90 7.35
C GLY A 33 4.10 -8.01 6.87
N PHE A 34 4.65 -7.83 5.67
CA PHE A 34 5.54 -8.81 5.02
C PHE A 34 7.03 -8.46 5.10
N THR A 35 7.37 -7.26 5.60
CA THR A 35 8.76 -6.82 5.71
C THR A 35 9.40 -7.33 7.01
N PRO A 36 10.68 -7.74 6.99
CA PRO A 36 11.37 -8.29 8.15
C PRO A 36 11.88 -7.21 9.13
N GLY A 37 11.35 -6.01 9.06
CA GLY A 37 11.75 -4.89 9.92
C GLY A 37 11.15 -4.94 11.32
N VAL A 38 11.64 -4.06 12.19
CA VAL A 38 11.03 -3.74 13.48
C VAL A 38 9.72 -2.99 13.25
N ARG A 39 8.69 -3.31 14.03
CA ARG A 39 7.42 -2.56 14.07
C ARG A 39 6.94 -2.50 15.50
N VAL A 40 6.80 -1.29 16.01
CA VAL A 40 6.33 -1.06 17.38
C VAL A 40 5.40 0.14 17.44
N GLN A 41 4.55 0.13 18.44
CA GLN A 41 3.76 1.27 18.87
C GLN A 41 4.40 1.84 20.13
N MET A 42 4.43 3.18 20.25
CA MET A 42 4.99 3.87 21.40
C MET A 42 4.02 4.97 21.88
N PRO A 43 3.57 4.96 23.14
CA PRO A 43 2.77 6.05 23.69
C PRO A 43 3.61 7.32 23.80
N GLN A 44 2.96 8.49 23.57
CA GLN A 44 3.58 9.81 23.63
C GLN A 44 3.00 10.64 24.79
N ASP A 45 3.70 11.69 25.22
CA ASP A 45 3.30 12.59 26.31
C ASP A 45 2.01 13.38 26.02
N ASN A 46 1.67 13.55 24.78
CA ASN A 46 0.44 14.24 24.32
C ASN A 46 -0.82 13.34 24.34
N GLY A 47 -0.75 12.14 24.91
CA GLY A 47 -1.84 11.16 24.98
C GLY A 47 -2.11 10.41 23.67
N ARG A 48 -1.28 10.61 22.62
CA ARG A 48 -1.31 9.86 21.35
C ARG A 48 -0.29 8.73 21.38
N ALA A 49 -0.21 8.00 20.28
CA ALA A 49 0.86 7.04 20.07
C ALA A 49 1.54 7.27 18.70
N ALA A 50 2.78 6.83 18.61
CA ALA A 50 3.53 6.74 17.36
C ALA A 50 3.64 5.29 16.91
N PHE A 51 3.49 5.03 15.60
CA PHE A 51 3.87 3.78 14.96
C PHE A 51 5.28 3.93 14.39
N VAL A 52 6.19 3.09 14.86
CA VAL A 52 7.60 3.11 14.43
C VAL A 52 7.91 1.85 13.64
N LYS A 53 8.51 2.03 12.46
CA LYS A 53 9.09 0.93 11.69
C LYS A 53 10.56 1.20 11.40
N ALA A 54 11.40 0.15 11.51
CA ALA A 54 12.82 0.27 11.26
C ALA A 54 13.39 -0.96 10.55
N ILE A 55 14.43 -0.73 9.74
CA ILE A 55 15.11 -1.77 8.97
C ILE A 55 16.61 -1.45 8.91
N PRO A 56 17.53 -2.44 8.92
CA PRO A 56 18.93 -2.17 8.68
C PRO A 56 19.16 -1.44 7.36
N ALA A 57 20.05 -0.43 7.36
CA ALA A 57 20.33 0.39 6.17
C ALA A 57 20.89 -0.41 4.98
N GLY A 58 21.56 -1.54 5.27
CA GLY A 58 22.06 -2.48 4.26
C GLY A 58 21.05 -3.54 3.80
N ASP A 59 19.82 -3.55 4.33
CA ASP A 59 18.77 -4.49 3.89
C ASP A 59 18.29 -4.10 2.48
N PRO A 60 18.07 -5.05 1.56
CA PRO A 60 17.56 -4.76 0.21
C PRO A 60 16.27 -3.95 0.18
N LEU A 61 15.46 -3.99 1.24
CA LEU A 61 14.20 -3.25 1.37
C LEU A 61 14.36 -1.85 1.98
N ALA A 62 15.55 -1.47 2.45
CA ALA A 62 15.77 -0.14 3.05
C ALA A 62 15.45 1.02 2.10
N GLY A 63 15.65 0.80 0.79
CA GLY A 63 15.26 1.76 -0.25
C GLY A 63 13.77 2.09 -0.25
N MET A 64 12.90 1.11 0.07
CA MET A 64 11.45 1.33 0.18
C MET A 64 11.10 2.25 1.35
N TYR A 65 11.78 2.11 2.49
CA TYR A 65 11.59 3.00 3.65
C TYR A 65 11.97 4.45 3.30
N ARG A 66 13.13 4.66 2.65
CA ARG A 66 13.56 5.99 2.19
C ARG A 66 12.58 6.60 1.20
N THR A 67 12.07 5.79 0.26
CA THR A 67 11.05 6.22 -0.71
C THR A 67 9.76 6.62 0.00
N GLU A 68 9.28 5.82 0.95
CA GLU A 68 8.08 6.14 1.71
C GLU A 68 8.22 7.44 2.51
N ALA A 69 9.37 7.67 3.16
CA ALA A 69 9.64 8.93 3.84
C ALA A 69 9.61 10.12 2.87
N ALA A 70 10.28 10.00 1.73
CA ALA A 70 10.32 11.04 0.71
C ALA A 70 8.91 11.38 0.19
N ILE A 71 8.07 10.37 -0.07
CA ILE A 71 6.68 10.56 -0.49
C ILE A 71 5.88 11.25 0.62
N ASN A 72 5.94 10.75 1.85
CA ASN A 72 5.14 11.29 2.97
C ASN A 72 5.45 12.75 3.29
N ARG A 73 6.67 13.23 3.00
CA ARG A 73 7.02 14.65 3.13
C ARG A 73 6.33 15.56 2.12
N THR A 74 5.90 15.02 0.99
CA THR A 74 5.26 15.79 -0.10
C THR A 74 3.75 15.64 -0.15
N LEU A 75 3.19 14.59 0.48
CA LEU A 75 1.77 14.35 0.47
C LEU A 75 1.01 15.51 1.17
N PRO A 76 -0.06 16.03 0.57
CA PRO A 76 -0.92 17.02 1.22
C PRO A 76 -1.61 16.41 2.46
N PRO A 77 -2.14 17.24 3.38
CA PRO A 77 -3.01 16.74 4.44
C PRO A 77 -4.14 15.89 3.89
N GLY A 78 -4.44 14.74 4.54
CA GLY A 78 -5.44 13.82 4.03
C GLY A 78 -5.52 12.52 4.83
N PRO A 79 -6.19 11.48 4.30
CA PRO A 79 -6.48 10.24 5.01
C PRO A 79 -5.24 9.33 5.10
N ARG A 80 -4.24 9.77 5.82
CA ARG A 80 -2.99 9.04 6.06
C ARG A 80 -2.36 9.47 7.39
N PRO A 81 -1.56 8.61 8.04
CA PRO A 81 -0.77 9.02 9.19
C PRO A 81 0.31 10.03 8.77
N ARG A 82 0.57 11.04 9.60
CA ARG A 82 1.67 11.97 9.39
C ARG A 82 3.00 11.29 9.70
N LEU A 83 4.03 11.58 8.92
CA LEU A 83 5.41 11.25 9.27
C LEU A 83 5.86 12.17 10.41
N LEU A 84 6.20 11.61 11.56
CA LEU A 84 6.64 12.32 12.78
C LEU A 84 8.17 12.43 12.85
N ALA A 85 8.86 11.35 12.43
CA ALA A 85 10.32 11.31 12.45
C ALA A 85 10.85 10.39 11.34
N GLU A 86 12.05 10.72 10.87
CA GLU A 86 12.85 9.91 9.96
C GLU A 86 14.30 9.98 10.43
N LEU A 87 14.92 8.80 10.58
CA LEU A 87 16.33 8.67 10.92
C LEU A 87 16.98 7.69 9.94
N ASP A 88 18.14 8.06 9.39
CA ASP A 88 18.99 7.17 8.58
C ASP A 88 20.40 7.24 9.17
N GLU A 89 20.58 6.51 10.26
CA GLU A 89 21.80 6.56 11.09
C GLU A 89 22.02 5.26 11.86
N HIS A 90 23.23 5.06 12.38
CA HIS A 90 23.61 3.86 13.12
C HIS A 90 23.31 2.56 12.35
N ASP A 91 23.51 2.57 11.04
CA ASP A 91 23.21 1.46 10.11
C ASP A 91 21.72 1.03 10.08
N TRP A 92 20.80 1.93 10.43
CA TRP A 92 19.35 1.72 10.38
C TRP A 92 18.61 2.87 9.70
N VAL A 93 17.54 2.51 9.00
CA VAL A 93 16.51 3.44 8.53
C VAL A 93 15.29 3.29 9.42
N VAL A 94 14.87 4.38 10.05
CA VAL A 94 13.73 4.42 10.97
C VAL A 94 12.71 5.44 10.48
N LEU A 95 11.45 5.04 10.44
CA LEU A 95 10.31 5.92 10.17
C LEU A 95 9.34 5.85 11.35
N ALA A 96 8.90 7.00 11.82
CA ALA A 96 7.85 7.10 12.81
C ALA A 96 6.67 7.87 12.25
N PHE A 97 5.48 7.33 12.39
CA PHE A 97 4.22 7.90 11.94
C PHE A 97 3.27 8.10 13.12
N GLU A 98 2.27 8.96 12.95
CA GLU A 98 1.11 8.91 13.83
C GLU A 98 0.54 7.51 13.86
N HIS A 99 0.25 6.99 15.05
CA HIS A 99 -0.51 5.77 15.17
C HIS A 99 -1.98 6.07 14.91
N ILE A 100 -2.58 5.33 13.98
CA ILE A 100 -4.01 5.40 13.70
C ILE A 100 -4.69 4.31 14.50
N GLU A 101 -5.49 4.69 15.49
CA GLU A 101 -6.40 3.77 16.16
C GLU A 101 -7.48 3.37 15.17
N GLY A 102 -7.57 2.06 14.90
CA GLY A 102 -8.49 1.57 13.89
C GLY A 102 -8.32 0.08 13.61
N ARG A 103 -9.12 -0.40 12.71
CA ARG A 103 -9.08 -1.79 12.24
C ARG A 103 -8.91 -1.87 10.73
N HIS A 104 -8.40 -2.97 10.25
CA HIS A 104 -8.42 -3.24 8.82
C HIS A 104 -9.84 -3.47 8.33
N PRO A 105 -10.21 -2.96 7.11
CA PRO A 105 -11.52 -3.21 6.54
C PRO A 105 -11.69 -4.68 6.15
N ASP A 106 -12.89 -5.19 6.36
CA ASP A 106 -13.34 -6.42 5.74
C ASP A 106 -13.85 -6.11 4.31
N LEU A 107 -13.20 -6.71 3.32
CA LEU A 107 -13.56 -6.54 1.90
C LEU A 107 -14.45 -7.67 1.37
N ALA A 108 -14.95 -8.58 2.22
CA ALA A 108 -15.79 -9.71 1.80
C ALA A 108 -17.14 -9.25 1.24
N PRO A 109 -17.81 -10.09 0.43
CA PRO A 109 -19.16 -9.80 -0.06
C PRO A 109 -20.16 -9.51 1.08
N GLY A 110 -20.86 -8.38 0.98
CA GLY A 110 -21.83 -7.94 1.98
C GLY A 110 -21.26 -7.18 3.18
N SER A 111 -19.93 -7.00 3.24
CA SER A 111 -19.31 -6.18 4.28
C SER A 111 -19.75 -4.71 4.18
N PRO A 112 -20.11 -4.06 5.30
CA PRO A 112 -20.41 -2.63 5.35
C PRO A 112 -19.18 -1.74 5.14
N ASP A 113 -17.96 -2.31 5.18
CA ASP A 113 -16.71 -1.56 5.01
C ASP A 113 -16.41 -1.25 3.55
N LEU A 114 -16.87 -2.11 2.62
CA LEU A 114 -16.55 -1.95 1.20
C LEU A 114 -16.99 -0.61 0.61
N PRO A 115 -18.22 -0.12 0.84
CA PRO A 115 -18.62 1.22 0.41
C PRO A 115 -17.70 2.31 0.94
N LEU A 116 -17.32 2.25 2.23
CA LEU A 116 -16.41 3.23 2.84
C LEU A 116 -15.04 3.25 2.14
N VAL A 117 -14.52 2.06 1.80
CA VAL A 117 -13.24 1.94 1.09
C VAL A 117 -13.35 2.49 -0.33
N LEU A 118 -14.43 2.20 -1.06
CA LEU A 118 -14.63 2.71 -2.43
C LEU A 118 -14.76 4.24 -2.46
N ASP A 119 -15.50 4.81 -1.51
CA ASP A 119 -15.63 6.27 -1.36
C ASP A 119 -14.27 6.91 -1.03
N ALA A 120 -13.49 6.30 -0.14
CA ALA A 120 -12.16 6.78 0.21
C ALA A 120 -11.19 6.72 -0.99
N VAL A 121 -11.24 5.65 -1.79
CA VAL A 121 -10.42 5.52 -3.01
C VAL A 121 -10.85 6.56 -4.06
N ALA A 122 -12.14 6.83 -4.21
CA ALA A 122 -12.62 7.88 -5.11
C ALA A 122 -12.14 9.27 -4.68
N ALA A 123 -12.09 9.53 -3.36
CA ALA A 123 -11.63 10.79 -2.79
C ALA A 123 -10.10 10.94 -2.74
N LEU A 124 -9.35 9.84 -2.89
CA LEU A 124 -7.88 9.84 -2.76
C LEU A 124 -7.19 10.62 -3.89
N HIS A 125 -7.62 10.44 -5.12
CA HIS A 125 -6.88 10.89 -6.30
C HIS A 125 -6.96 12.40 -6.59
N PRO A 126 -8.10 13.11 -6.39
CA PRO A 126 -8.19 14.55 -6.70
C PRO A 126 -7.10 15.39 -6.01
N PRO A 127 -6.84 15.28 -4.69
CA PRO A 127 -5.79 16.06 -4.04
C PRO A 127 -4.36 15.61 -4.41
N LEU A 128 -4.20 14.46 -5.06
CA LEU A 128 -2.94 13.91 -5.54
C LEU A 128 -2.72 14.13 -7.05
N THR A 129 -3.52 15.01 -7.65
CA THR A 129 -3.43 15.43 -9.06
C THR A 129 -3.38 16.97 -9.14
N PRO A 130 -2.31 17.60 -9.60
CA PRO A 130 -1.08 16.98 -10.10
C PRO A 130 -0.28 16.27 -8.98
N ASN A 131 0.52 15.31 -9.39
CA ASN A 131 1.36 14.50 -8.49
C ASN A 131 2.28 15.39 -7.61
N PRO A 132 2.16 15.32 -6.26
CA PRO A 132 2.95 16.16 -5.35
C PRO A 132 4.40 15.67 -5.16
N TYR A 133 4.74 14.44 -5.61
CA TYR A 133 6.08 13.86 -5.49
C TYR A 133 6.77 13.77 -6.86
N PRO A 134 7.57 14.78 -7.27
CA PRO A 134 8.12 14.87 -8.64
C PRO A 134 8.95 13.65 -9.06
N ASN A 135 9.57 12.96 -8.10
CA ASN A 135 10.40 11.79 -8.35
C ASN A 135 9.61 10.47 -8.44
N ALA A 136 8.27 10.50 -8.36
CA ALA A 136 7.45 9.30 -8.53
C ALA A 136 7.73 8.67 -9.91
N PRO A 137 8.11 7.38 -9.96
CA PRO A 137 8.29 6.70 -11.23
C PRO A 137 6.95 6.58 -11.96
N GLN A 138 6.98 6.61 -13.31
CA GLN A 138 5.77 6.33 -14.08
C GLN A 138 5.33 4.88 -13.90
N PHE A 139 4.04 4.67 -13.71
CA PHE A 139 3.47 3.33 -13.54
C PHE A 139 3.69 2.44 -14.77
N THR A 140 3.82 3.02 -15.94
CA THR A 140 4.17 2.30 -17.18
C THR A 140 5.52 1.58 -17.13
N GLY A 141 6.42 1.97 -16.21
CA GLY A 141 7.66 1.26 -15.92
C GLY A 141 7.51 0.14 -14.88
N HIS A 142 6.35 0.00 -14.24
CA HIS A 142 6.13 -1.03 -13.23
C HIS A 142 6.03 -2.43 -13.88
N PRO A 143 6.69 -3.46 -13.32
CA PRO A 143 6.69 -4.81 -13.90
C PRO A 143 5.29 -5.42 -14.08
N VAL A 144 4.29 -4.96 -13.34
CA VAL A 144 2.90 -5.44 -13.45
C VAL A 144 2.25 -5.14 -14.79
N VAL A 145 2.73 -4.12 -15.52
CA VAL A 145 2.20 -3.72 -16.82
C VAL A 145 3.13 -4.03 -18.01
N ALA A 146 4.19 -4.82 -17.76
CA ALA A 146 5.17 -5.17 -18.80
C ALA A 146 4.56 -5.84 -20.04
N GLN A 147 3.44 -6.55 -19.89
CA GLN A 147 2.74 -7.24 -20.99
C GLN A 147 1.61 -6.39 -21.62
N ALA A 148 1.44 -5.15 -21.19
CA ALA A 148 0.40 -4.23 -21.68
C ALA A 148 0.99 -2.99 -22.37
N ALA A 149 2.14 -3.13 -23.02
CA ALA A 149 2.90 -2.01 -23.60
C ALA A 149 2.07 -1.19 -24.60
N ASP A 150 1.25 -1.83 -25.42
CA ASP A 150 0.39 -1.18 -26.42
C ASP A 150 -0.72 -0.31 -25.77
N HIS A 151 -0.93 -0.45 -24.47
CA HIS A 151 -1.92 0.31 -23.70
C HIS A 151 -1.28 1.30 -22.70
N HIS A 152 0.04 1.47 -22.73
CA HIS A 152 0.74 2.36 -21.80
C HIS A 152 0.27 3.80 -21.88
N GLU A 153 -0.19 4.27 -23.05
CA GLU A 153 -0.72 5.65 -23.18
C GLU A 153 -1.94 5.88 -22.27
N ALA A 154 -2.86 4.91 -22.22
CA ALA A 154 -4.03 4.96 -21.34
C ALA A 154 -3.69 4.82 -19.84
N MET A 155 -2.48 4.34 -19.52
CA MET A 155 -1.97 4.19 -18.15
C MET A 155 -1.17 5.41 -17.68
N ARG A 156 -0.78 6.30 -18.61
CA ARG A 156 -0.08 7.53 -18.29
C ARG A 156 -1.01 8.49 -17.56
N GLY A 157 -0.42 9.29 -16.69
CA GLY A 157 -1.15 10.32 -15.95
C GLY A 157 -0.22 11.05 -15.01
N ASP A 158 -0.76 12.06 -14.35
CA ASP A 158 -0.06 12.88 -13.37
C ASP A 158 -0.73 12.83 -11.99
N THR A 159 -1.31 11.69 -11.66
CA THR A 159 -1.82 11.40 -10.32
C THR A 159 -0.81 10.56 -9.56
N LEU A 160 -0.52 10.89 -8.30
CA LEU A 160 0.22 9.99 -7.43
C LEU A 160 -0.71 8.86 -6.99
N LEU A 161 -0.33 7.64 -7.34
CA LEU A 161 -1.04 6.40 -7.04
C LEU A 161 -0.41 5.74 -5.82
N HIS A 162 -1.21 5.08 -5.02
CA HIS A 162 -0.72 4.28 -3.89
C HIS A 162 -0.06 2.96 -4.35
N CYS A 163 -0.63 2.32 -5.36
CA CYS A 163 -0.19 1.08 -6.01
C CYS A 163 -0.24 -0.19 -5.14
N ASP A 164 -0.71 -0.13 -3.90
CA ASP A 164 -0.85 -1.30 -3.02
C ASP A 164 -2.11 -1.21 -2.14
N ILE A 165 -3.25 -0.83 -2.74
CA ILE A 165 -4.53 -0.75 -2.03
C ILE A 165 -5.06 -2.15 -1.76
N ARG A 166 -4.98 -2.56 -0.49
CA ARG A 166 -5.45 -3.85 0.03
C ARG A 166 -5.80 -3.71 1.52
N SER A 167 -6.55 -4.67 2.06
CA SER A 167 -7.09 -4.58 3.43
C SER A 167 -6.04 -4.21 4.48
N ASP A 168 -4.86 -4.84 4.45
CA ASP A 168 -3.79 -4.61 5.42
C ASP A 168 -3.02 -3.28 5.25
N ASN A 169 -3.24 -2.54 4.15
CA ASN A 169 -2.74 -1.18 3.93
C ASN A 169 -3.83 -0.11 4.13
N LEU A 170 -4.98 -0.49 4.66
CA LEU A 170 -6.09 0.38 4.99
C LEU A 170 -6.44 0.25 6.48
N LEU A 171 -6.79 1.36 7.11
CA LEU A 171 -7.28 1.41 8.49
C LEU A 171 -8.57 2.24 8.55
N ILE A 172 -9.63 1.67 9.10
CA ILE A 172 -10.86 2.41 9.42
C ILE A 172 -10.71 2.91 10.85
N GLY A 173 -10.51 4.21 11.00
CA GLY A 173 -10.47 4.92 12.27
C GLY A 173 -11.65 5.88 12.41
N ASP A 174 -11.65 6.70 13.47
CA ASP A 174 -12.73 7.65 13.78
C ASP A 174 -12.99 8.69 12.67
N HIS A 175 -11.98 8.98 11.85
CA HIS A 175 -12.06 9.97 10.77
C HIS A 175 -12.19 9.33 9.37
N GLY A 176 -12.58 8.06 9.28
CA GLY A 176 -12.76 7.34 8.04
C GLY A 176 -11.61 6.38 7.69
N VAL A 177 -11.44 6.11 6.41
CA VAL A 177 -10.43 5.17 5.91
C VAL A 177 -9.09 5.90 5.72
N HIS A 178 -8.03 5.37 6.30
CA HIS A 178 -6.65 5.85 6.15
C HIS A 178 -5.83 4.89 5.29
N PHE A 179 -4.99 5.46 4.43
CA PHE A 179 -4.05 4.72 3.57
C PHE A 179 -2.65 4.74 4.20
N VAL A 180 -2.06 3.56 4.41
CA VAL A 180 -0.73 3.37 5.00
C VAL A 180 0.20 2.62 4.04
N ASP A 181 1.51 2.71 4.26
CA ASP A 181 2.55 2.02 3.46
C ASP A 181 2.64 2.52 2.00
N TRP A 182 3.04 3.78 1.84
CA TRP A 182 3.18 4.47 0.55
C TRP A 182 4.47 4.11 -0.22
N ALA A 183 5.21 3.09 0.21
CA ALA A 183 6.51 2.73 -0.36
C ALA A 183 6.48 2.36 -1.85
N LEU A 184 5.32 1.93 -2.38
CA LEU A 184 5.13 1.51 -3.78
C LEU A 184 4.49 2.57 -4.67
N ALA A 185 4.34 3.81 -4.20
CA ALA A 185 3.66 4.83 -4.97
C ALA A 185 4.35 5.14 -6.32
N HIS A 186 3.53 5.30 -7.34
CA HIS A 186 3.92 5.63 -8.72
C HIS A 186 3.07 6.79 -9.24
N ARG A 187 3.46 7.37 -10.36
CA ARG A 187 2.68 8.35 -11.10
C ARG A 187 1.96 7.69 -12.28
N GLY A 188 0.66 7.94 -12.44
CA GLY A 188 -0.11 7.33 -13.52
C GLY A 188 -1.57 7.79 -13.60
N ALA A 189 -2.36 7.12 -14.41
CA ALA A 189 -3.80 7.35 -14.51
C ALA A 189 -4.53 6.82 -13.25
N PRO A 190 -5.46 7.58 -12.66
CA PRO A 190 -6.05 7.24 -11.35
C PRO A 190 -6.83 5.91 -11.35
N TRP A 191 -7.33 5.45 -12.49
CA TRP A 191 -8.02 4.17 -12.58
C TRP A 191 -7.15 2.96 -12.21
N LEU A 192 -5.82 3.09 -12.25
CA LEU A 192 -4.88 1.98 -11.98
C LEU A 192 -4.92 1.51 -10.53
N ASP A 193 -5.08 2.41 -9.55
CA ASP A 193 -5.25 2.02 -8.15
C ASP A 193 -6.54 1.20 -7.96
N VAL A 194 -7.60 1.60 -8.64
CA VAL A 194 -8.88 0.87 -8.60
C VAL A 194 -8.77 -0.48 -9.31
N ALA A 195 -8.07 -0.54 -10.44
CA ALA A 195 -7.79 -1.79 -11.15
C ALA A 195 -6.95 -2.77 -10.30
N LEU A 196 -6.02 -2.26 -9.48
CA LEU A 196 -5.27 -3.08 -8.51
C LEU A 196 -6.14 -3.60 -7.36
N LEU A 197 -7.23 -2.89 -7.01
CA LEU A 197 -8.18 -3.33 -5.99
C LEU A 197 -9.07 -4.49 -6.47
N VAL A 198 -9.39 -4.59 -7.78
CA VAL A 198 -10.27 -5.66 -8.31
C VAL A 198 -9.81 -7.07 -7.92
N PRO A 199 -8.55 -7.49 -8.14
CA PRO A 199 -8.10 -8.81 -7.67
C PRO A 199 -8.12 -8.96 -6.14
N GLN A 200 -8.03 -7.87 -5.35
CA GLN A 200 -8.16 -7.95 -3.88
C GLN A 200 -9.62 -8.26 -3.48
N LEU A 201 -10.61 -7.69 -4.15
CA LEU A 201 -12.02 -8.04 -3.95
C LEU A 201 -12.29 -9.51 -4.31
N ILE A 202 -11.72 -10.01 -5.41
CA ILE A 202 -11.83 -11.43 -5.77
C ILE A 202 -11.15 -12.33 -4.71
N LEU A 203 -10.01 -11.92 -4.18
CA LEU A 203 -9.33 -12.60 -3.06
C LEU A 203 -10.18 -12.63 -1.78
N ALA A 204 -11.00 -11.60 -1.56
CA ALA A 204 -11.94 -11.50 -0.45
C ALA A 204 -13.23 -12.30 -0.66
N GLY A 205 -13.44 -12.90 -1.85
CA GLY A 205 -14.56 -13.81 -2.13
C GLY A 205 -15.60 -13.28 -3.11
N HIS A 206 -15.40 -12.09 -3.70
CA HIS A 206 -16.28 -11.61 -4.77
C HIS A 206 -16.10 -12.43 -6.06
N THR A 207 -17.19 -12.57 -6.83
CA THR A 207 -17.07 -12.97 -8.23
C THR A 207 -16.36 -11.86 -9.03
N PRO A 208 -15.69 -12.17 -10.14
CA PRO A 208 -15.08 -11.12 -10.98
C PRO A 208 -16.09 -10.05 -11.45
N GLU A 209 -17.30 -10.45 -11.79
CA GLU A 209 -18.39 -9.55 -12.16
C GLU A 209 -18.76 -8.57 -11.02
N ASN A 210 -18.93 -9.08 -9.79
CA ASN A 210 -19.24 -8.24 -8.65
C ASN A 210 -18.07 -7.34 -8.27
N ALA A 211 -16.83 -7.82 -8.36
CA ALA A 211 -15.63 -7.02 -8.12
C ALA A 211 -15.54 -5.83 -9.09
N GLU A 212 -15.79 -6.06 -10.39
CA GLU A 212 -15.83 -4.99 -11.39
C GLU A 212 -17.02 -4.04 -11.21
N LYS A 213 -18.18 -4.55 -10.82
CA LYS A 213 -19.36 -3.73 -10.51
C LYS A 213 -19.05 -2.77 -9.35
N HIS A 214 -18.32 -3.23 -8.33
CA HIS A 214 -17.86 -2.37 -7.24
C HIS A 214 -16.81 -1.36 -7.73
N ALA A 215 -15.80 -1.79 -8.46
CA ALA A 215 -14.78 -0.91 -9.02
C ALA A 215 -15.39 0.20 -9.90
N SER A 216 -16.43 -0.12 -10.68
CA SER A 216 -17.14 0.83 -11.55
C SER A 216 -17.95 1.90 -10.79
N GLN A 217 -18.11 1.79 -9.48
CA GLN A 217 -18.66 2.87 -8.65
C GLN A 217 -17.66 4.03 -8.52
N VAL A 218 -16.36 3.75 -8.65
CA VAL A 218 -15.32 4.79 -8.65
C VAL A 218 -15.23 5.42 -10.05
N PRO A 219 -15.48 6.74 -10.20
CA PRO A 219 -15.52 7.40 -11.50
C PRO A 219 -14.27 7.16 -12.36
N ALA A 220 -13.09 7.24 -11.74
CA ALA A 220 -11.82 7.03 -12.46
C ALA A 220 -11.75 5.67 -13.17
N TYR A 221 -12.31 4.61 -12.58
CA TYR A 221 -12.34 3.28 -13.19
C TYR A 221 -13.44 3.15 -14.24
N ARG A 222 -14.64 3.65 -13.93
CA ARG A 222 -15.79 3.63 -14.85
C ARG A 222 -15.47 4.31 -16.17
N ASP A 223 -14.73 5.42 -16.11
CA ASP A 223 -14.43 6.27 -17.27
C ASP A 223 -13.11 5.84 -17.99
N ALA A 224 -12.44 4.79 -17.49
CA ALA A 224 -11.21 4.25 -18.07
C ALA A 224 -11.48 3.47 -19.37
N PRO A 225 -10.53 3.44 -20.33
CA PRO A 225 -10.68 2.67 -21.57
C PRO A 225 -10.80 1.16 -21.27
N ASP A 226 -11.87 0.54 -21.75
CA ASP A 226 -12.21 -0.86 -21.48
C ASP A 226 -11.12 -1.84 -21.95
N ASN A 227 -10.54 -1.59 -23.12
CA ASN A 227 -9.42 -2.36 -23.65
C ASN A 227 -8.14 -2.24 -22.79
N ALA A 228 -7.89 -1.08 -22.19
CA ALA A 228 -6.75 -0.89 -21.30
C ALA A 228 -6.93 -1.66 -19.98
N ILE A 229 -8.16 -1.68 -19.42
CA ILE A 229 -8.48 -2.50 -18.25
C ILE A 229 -8.29 -3.99 -18.58
N THR A 230 -8.74 -4.45 -19.75
CA THR A 230 -8.58 -5.84 -20.20
C THR A 230 -7.10 -6.21 -20.34
N ALA A 231 -6.30 -5.34 -20.96
CA ALA A 231 -4.85 -5.52 -21.08
C ALA A 231 -4.17 -5.56 -19.72
N PHE A 232 -4.61 -4.70 -18.79
CA PHE A 232 -4.09 -4.69 -17.42
C PHE A 232 -4.41 -6.00 -16.67
N ALA A 233 -5.64 -6.53 -16.79
CA ALA A 233 -6.03 -7.80 -16.17
C ALA A 233 -5.17 -8.97 -16.68
N SER A 234 -4.83 -8.99 -17.97
CA SER A 234 -3.92 -9.98 -18.56
C SER A 234 -2.48 -9.79 -18.05
N SER A 235 -2.02 -8.55 -17.98
CA SER A 235 -0.66 -8.23 -17.56
C SER A 235 -0.41 -8.58 -16.10
N ILE A 236 -1.34 -8.23 -15.19
CA ILE A 236 -1.21 -8.58 -13.75
C ILE A 236 -1.27 -10.09 -13.55
N THR A 237 -2.03 -10.82 -14.35
CA THR A 237 -2.05 -12.29 -14.32
C THR A 237 -0.68 -12.85 -14.67
N THR A 238 -0.07 -12.39 -15.76
CA THR A 238 1.28 -12.79 -16.17
C THR A 238 2.32 -12.45 -15.10
N TYR A 239 2.23 -11.27 -14.50
CA TYR A 239 3.08 -10.87 -13.38
C TYR A 239 3.01 -11.87 -12.21
N TRP A 240 1.82 -12.34 -11.84
CA TRP A 240 1.67 -13.33 -10.78
C TRP A 240 2.10 -14.73 -11.20
N VAL A 241 1.94 -15.14 -12.47
CA VAL A 241 2.49 -16.40 -12.99
C VAL A 241 4.00 -16.46 -12.72
N GLN A 242 4.72 -15.40 -13.05
CA GLN A 242 6.17 -15.34 -12.89
C GLN A 242 6.62 -15.37 -11.42
N ARG A 243 5.76 -14.97 -10.49
CA ARG A 243 6.10 -14.81 -9.05
C ARG A 243 5.49 -15.84 -8.11
N ALA A 244 4.54 -16.65 -8.56
CA ALA A 244 3.76 -17.55 -7.70
C ALA A 244 4.62 -18.58 -6.91
N GLY A 245 5.79 -18.95 -7.45
CA GLY A 245 6.72 -19.88 -6.82
C GLY A 245 7.79 -19.22 -5.94
N GLN A 246 7.89 -17.90 -5.90
CA GLN A 246 9.00 -17.18 -5.28
C GLN A 246 8.68 -16.73 -3.84
N GLY A 247 9.73 -16.52 -3.04
CA GLY A 247 9.64 -15.94 -1.69
C GLY A 247 9.43 -17.00 -0.59
N VAL A 248 9.22 -16.51 0.63
CA VAL A 248 8.93 -17.32 1.83
C VAL A 248 7.56 -18.01 1.73
N PRO A 249 7.27 -19.06 2.51
CA PRO A 249 6.03 -19.85 2.38
C PRO A 249 4.74 -19.01 2.41
N GLU A 250 4.65 -18.02 3.30
CA GLU A 250 3.49 -17.11 3.45
C GLU A 250 3.29 -16.29 2.20
N LEU A 251 4.36 -15.69 1.68
CA LEU A 251 4.34 -14.88 0.47
C LEU A 251 4.00 -15.72 -0.77
N ARG A 252 4.50 -16.98 -0.85
CA ARG A 252 4.12 -17.92 -1.91
C ARG A 252 2.63 -18.27 -1.86
N ARG A 253 2.06 -18.47 -0.65
CA ARG A 253 0.62 -18.71 -0.48
C ARG A 253 -0.20 -17.54 -0.98
N TYR A 254 0.17 -16.31 -0.59
CA TYR A 254 -0.48 -15.09 -1.08
C TYR A 254 -0.39 -14.98 -2.61
N ARG A 255 0.79 -15.10 -3.20
CA ARG A 255 1.02 -14.98 -4.64
C ARG A 255 0.25 -16.01 -5.47
N LYS A 256 0.12 -17.25 -4.98
CA LYS A 256 -0.71 -18.27 -5.60
C LYS A 256 -2.20 -17.91 -5.58
N ARG A 257 -2.68 -17.30 -4.49
CA ARG A 257 -4.06 -16.81 -4.41
C ARG A 257 -4.26 -15.63 -5.35
N ALA A 258 -3.33 -14.65 -5.37
CA ALA A 258 -3.36 -13.51 -6.29
C ALA A 258 -3.37 -13.96 -7.77
N LEU A 259 -2.58 -14.99 -8.12
CA LEU A 259 -2.63 -15.59 -9.46
C LEU A 259 -4.02 -16.17 -9.80
N ARG A 260 -4.68 -16.85 -8.86
CA ARG A 260 -6.04 -17.37 -9.11
C ARG A 260 -7.04 -16.24 -9.33
N ALA A 261 -6.95 -15.19 -8.53
CA ALA A 261 -7.80 -14.01 -8.68
C ALA A 261 -7.55 -13.30 -10.02
N GLY A 262 -6.30 -13.12 -10.42
CA GLY A 262 -5.93 -12.55 -11.72
C GLY A 262 -6.50 -13.36 -12.89
N ARG A 263 -6.32 -14.70 -12.86
CA ARG A 263 -6.88 -15.60 -13.90
C ARG A 263 -8.40 -15.53 -13.97
N ALA A 264 -9.09 -15.45 -12.83
CA ALA A 264 -10.54 -15.34 -12.81
C ALA A 264 -11.01 -14.01 -13.42
N TRP A 265 -10.31 -12.92 -13.10
CA TRP A 265 -10.58 -11.59 -13.66
C TRP A 265 -10.30 -11.54 -15.16
N GLU A 266 -9.14 -11.99 -15.60
CA GLU A 266 -8.77 -12.05 -17.01
C GLU A 266 -9.78 -12.88 -17.84
N ALA A 267 -10.20 -14.06 -17.32
CA ALA A 267 -11.19 -14.89 -18.00
C ALA A 267 -12.56 -14.23 -18.09
N TYR A 268 -12.95 -13.42 -17.10
CA TYR A 268 -14.17 -12.62 -17.14
C TYR A 268 -14.10 -11.53 -18.22
N ARG A 269 -12.97 -10.80 -18.28
CA ARG A 269 -12.76 -9.69 -19.24
C ARG A 269 -12.63 -10.12 -20.69
N ARG A 270 -12.33 -11.38 -20.96
CA ARG A 270 -12.18 -11.93 -22.32
C ARG A 270 -13.45 -12.59 -22.87
N ARG A 271 -14.58 -12.52 -22.14
CA ARG A 271 -15.88 -13.01 -22.60
C ARG A 271 -16.55 -12.01 -23.52
#